data_74723a2566b3eda71402626525619810
#
_entry.id   74723a2566b3eda71402626525619810
#
_cell.length_a   1.000
_cell.length_b   1.000
_cell.length_c   1.000
_cell.angle_alpha   90.00
_cell.angle_beta   90.00
_cell.angle_gamma   90.00
#
_symmetry.space_group_name_H-M   'P 1'
#
loop_
_entity.id
_entity.type
_entity.pdbx_description
1 polymer ?
#
loop_
_entity_poly.entity_id
_entity_poly.type
_entity_poly.pdbx_seq_one_letter_code
_entity_poly.pdbx_strand_id
1 'polypeptide(L)' 'MLTVEHKEYGRGVAICFHEMEDKTYLVVDFGGKKEMFRYPHAFADELRASDEAIARSIAEELAQL' A
#
# COMPACT_ATOMS: atom_id res chain seq x y z
N MET A 1 -5.18 -12.36 -0.66
CA MET A 1 -3.92 -11.75 -0.22
C MET A 1 -3.59 -10.59 -1.14
N LEU A 2 -3.27 -9.42 -0.56
CA LEU A 2 -2.96 -8.24 -1.36
C LEU A 2 -1.46 -8.16 -1.61
N THR A 3 -1.07 -8.18 -2.89
CA THR A 3 0.32 -7.96 -3.28
C THR A 3 0.46 -6.58 -3.90
N VAL A 4 1.63 -5.98 -3.67
CA VAL A 4 1.93 -4.65 -4.18
C VAL A 4 3.31 -4.66 -4.83
N GLU A 5 3.56 -3.63 -5.64
CA GLU A 5 4.86 -3.41 -6.26
C GLU A 5 5.40 -2.08 -5.79
N HIS A 6 6.67 -2.07 -5.39
CA HIS A 6 7.36 -0.84 -4.98
C HIS A 6 8.53 -0.61 -5.92
N LYS A 7 8.80 0.67 -6.21
CA LYS A 7 9.86 1.01 -7.16
C LYS A 7 11.21 0.44 -6.79
N GLU A 8 11.54 0.48 -5.50
CA GLU A 8 12.86 0.06 -5.03
C GLU A 8 12.85 -1.32 -4.43
N TYR A 9 11.81 -1.66 -3.66
CA TYR A 9 11.78 -2.92 -2.92
C TYR A 9 11.19 -4.07 -3.73
N GLY A 10 10.58 -3.78 -4.87
CA GLY A 10 9.98 -4.81 -5.71
C GLY A 10 8.64 -5.25 -5.19
N ARG A 11 8.33 -6.53 -5.34
CA ARG A 11 7.04 -7.08 -4.94
C ARG A 11 6.99 -7.37 -3.45
N GLY A 12 5.88 -7.03 -2.83
CA GLY A 12 5.67 -7.29 -1.43
C GLY A 12 4.25 -7.75 -1.17
N VAL A 13 4.03 -8.23 0.06
CA VAL A 13 2.72 -8.69 0.52
C VAL A 13 2.23 -7.76 1.61
N ALA A 14 1.05 -7.18 1.41
CA ALA A 14 0.44 -6.34 2.43
C ALA A 14 -0.03 -7.23 3.58
N ILE A 15 0.40 -6.92 4.79
CA ILE A 15 0.13 -7.73 5.97
C ILE A 15 -1.06 -7.21 6.75
N CYS A 16 -1.07 -5.92 7.06
CA CYS A 16 -2.10 -5.35 7.91
C CYS A 16 -2.08 -3.83 7.79
N PHE A 17 -3.13 -3.22 8.32
CA PHE A 17 -3.17 -1.79 8.52
C PHE A 17 -2.76 -1.46 9.94
N HIS A 18 -2.16 -0.30 10.12
CA HIS A 18 -1.74 0.17 11.42
C HIS A 18 -2.14 1.64 11.55
N GLU A 19 -2.86 1.97 12.61
CA GLU A 19 -3.31 3.34 12.81
C GLU A 19 -2.54 4.00 13.93
N MET A 20 -2.02 5.20 13.64
CA MET A 20 -1.31 6.02 14.61
C MET A 20 -1.70 7.46 14.41
N GLU A 21 -2.11 8.13 15.51
CA GLU A 21 -2.35 9.57 15.49
C GLU A 21 -3.25 10.00 14.33
N ASP A 22 -4.35 9.30 14.15
CA ASP A 22 -5.35 9.58 13.11
C ASP A 22 -4.86 9.33 11.69
N LYS A 23 -3.74 8.64 11.55
CA LYS A 23 -3.20 8.27 10.25
C LYS A 23 -3.20 6.77 10.09
N THR A 24 -3.47 6.32 8.87
CA THR A 24 -3.49 4.90 8.55
C THR A 24 -2.25 4.55 7.74
N TYR A 25 -1.62 3.45 8.11
CA TYR A 25 -0.45 2.92 7.42
C TYR A 25 -0.70 1.50 6.97
N LEU A 26 -0.13 1.15 5.82
CA LEU A 26 -0.15 -0.21 5.32
C LEU A 26 1.22 -0.82 5.57
N VAL A 27 1.24 -1.96 6.26
CA VAL A 27 2.49 -2.68 6.51
C VAL A 27 2.68 -3.70 5.41
N VAL A 28 3.82 -3.63 4.72
CA VAL A 28 4.12 -4.51 3.60
C VAL A 28 5.40 -5.27 3.90
N ASP A 29 5.38 -6.56 3.63
CA ASP A 29 6.54 -7.43 3.80
C ASP A 29 7.18 -7.69 2.44
N PHE A 30 8.43 -7.26 2.29
CA PHE A 30 9.20 -7.44 1.07
C PHE A 30 10.24 -8.55 1.30
N GLY A 31 9.75 -9.78 1.43
CA GLY A 31 10.67 -10.91 1.59
C GLY A 31 11.41 -10.91 2.91
N GLY A 32 10.72 -10.59 3.99
CA GLY A 32 11.31 -10.56 5.32
C GLY A 32 11.61 -9.17 5.83
N LYS A 33 11.58 -8.17 4.95
CA LYS A 33 11.79 -6.79 5.35
C LYS A 33 10.46 -6.07 5.35
N LYS A 34 10.03 -5.59 6.51
CA LYS A 34 8.72 -4.93 6.64
C LYS A 34 8.88 -3.43 6.59
N GLU A 35 7.99 -2.79 5.82
CA GLU A 35 7.98 -1.34 5.68
C GLU A 35 6.56 -0.83 5.86
N MET A 36 6.43 0.37 6.39
CA MET A 36 5.13 1.02 6.58
C MET A 36 4.98 2.16 5.58
N PHE A 37 3.79 2.22 4.97
CA PHE A 37 3.49 3.25 3.99
C PHE A 37 2.19 3.94 4.36
N ARG A 38 2.14 5.25 4.16
CA ARG A 38 0.93 6.01 4.40
C ARG A 38 -0.18 5.55 3.46
N TYR A 39 -1.34 5.19 4.01
CA TYR A 39 -2.46 4.71 3.20
C TYR A 39 -3.57 5.74 3.17
N PRO A 40 -4.14 6.04 2.01
CA PRO A 40 -3.82 5.47 0.69
C PRO A 40 -2.75 6.26 -0.07
N HIS A 41 -2.14 7.25 0.55
CA HIS A 41 -1.27 8.24 -0.10
C HIS A 41 -0.12 7.61 -0.88
N ALA A 42 0.48 6.55 -0.35
CA ALA A 42 1.62 5.93 -1.00
C ALA A 42 1.28 5.34 -2.37
N PHE A 43 0.00 5.05 -2.60
CA PHE A 43 -0.44 4.50 -3.89
C PHE A 43 -0.52 5.56 -4.98
N ALA A 44 -0.25 6.83 -4.67
CA ALA A 44 -0.19 7.85 -5.70
C ALA A 44 1.06 7.71 -6.55
N ASP A 45 2.19 7.31 -5.96
CA ASP A 45 3.44 7.24 -6.69
C ASP A 45 4.43 6.17 -6.24
N GLU A 46 4.34 5.67 -5.01
CA GLU A 46 5.31 4.72 -4.49
C GLU A 46 4.92 3.25 -4.66
N LEU A 47 3.64 2.97 -4.47
CA LEU A 47 3.13 1.61 -4.50
C LEU A 47 2.10 1.44 -5.59
N ARG A 48 1.98 0.20 -6.06
CA ARG A 48 0.94 -0.17 -7.00
C ARG A 48 0.40 -1.54 -6.60
N ALA A 49 -0.93 -1.64 -6.48
CA ALA A 49 -1.56 -2.92 -6.21
C ALA A 49 -1.47 -3.80 -7.45
N SER A 50 -1.15 -5.08 -7.26
CA SER A 50 -1.03 -6.00 -8.38
C SER A 50 -2.39 -6.33 -8.99
N ASP A 51 -3.44 -6.34 -8.18
CA ASP A 51 -4.80 -6.63 -8.65
C ASP A 51 -5.43 -5.33 -9.17
N GLU A 52 -5.90 -5.36 -10.41
CA GLU A 52 -6.43 -4.14 -11.04
C GLU A 52 -7.70 -3.62 -10.38
N ALA A 53 -8.56 -4.50 -9.90
CA ALA A 53 -9.78 -4.07 -9.25
C ALA A 53 -9.46 -3.35 -7.94
N ILE A 54 -8.51 -3.90 -7.20
CA ILE A 54 -8.07 -3.27 -5.96
C ILE A 54 -7.37 -1.95 -6.24
N ALA A 55 -6.53 -1.90 -7.28
CA ALA A 55 -5.84 -0.68 -7.67
C ALA A 55 -6.85 0.43 -8.00
N ARG A 56 -7.93 0.07 -8.68
CA ARG A 56 -8.97 1.03 -9.05
C ARG A 56 -9.70 1.54 -7.81
N SER A 57 -9.99 0.64 -6.88
CA SER A 57 -10.65 0.99 -5.63
C SER A 57 -9.80 1.97 -4.81
N ILE A 58 -8.50 1.72 -4.75
CA ILE A 58 -7.58 2.60 -4.03
C ILE A 58 -7.49 3.95 -4.72
N ALA A 59 -7.48 3.96 -6.06
CA ALA A 59 -7.44 5.21 -6.81
C ALA A 59 -8.67 6.07 -6.50
N GLU A 60 -9.83 5.44 -6.28
CA GLU A 60 -11.03 6.17 -5.90
C GLU A 60 -10.89 6.79 -4.51
N GLU A 61 -10.28 6.05 -3.58
CA GLU A 61 -10.02 6.61 -2.26
C GLU A 61 -9.09 7.80 -2.32
N LEU A 62 -8.04 7.71 -3.15
CA LEU A 62 -7.11 8.83 -3.33
C LEU A 62 -7.82 10.06 -3.88
N ALA A 63 -8.76 9.87 -4.78
CA ALA A 63 -9.48 10.98 -5.41
C ALA A 63 -10.38 11.72 -4.42
N GLN A 64 -10.67 11.12 -3.28
CA GLN A 64 -11.56 11.70 -2.27
C GLN A 64 -10.83 12.35 -1.11
N LEU A 65 -9.52 12.38 -1.14
CA LEU A 65 -8.74 13.03 -0.08
C LEU A 65 -8.77 14.54 -0.16
#